data_746517ce19d7f9cfc8183dea50043548
#
_entry.id   746517ce19d7f9cfc8183dea50043548
#
_cell.length_a   1.000
_cell.length_b   1.000
_cell.length_c   1.000
_cell.angle_alpha   90.00
_cell.angle_beta   90.00
_cell.angle_gamma   90.00
#
_symmetry.space_group_name_H-M   'P 1'
#
loop_
_entity.id
_entity.type
_entity.pdbx_description
1 polymer ?
#
loop_
_entity_poly.entity_id
_entity_poly.type
_entity_poly.pdbx_seq_one_letter_code
_entity_poly.pdbx_strand_id
1 'polypeptide(L)'
;ILPICKDDAGIAAVMGHEVAHALANHGQQRMSAGLLQQIGAVGTQIAVGNKSAETQALAMQAYGAASQVGGMLPFSRAHESEADMIGLTLMAIAGYDPINAVKVWERMSAQSGGQAQPEILSTHPSNQTRINELTALLPQAKAEAAKFGVTFK
;
A
#
# COMPACT_ATOMS: atom_id res chain seq x y z
N ILE A 1 1.40 -9.13 -14.03
CA ILE A 1 0.13 -8.53 -13.54
C ILE A 1 -1.02 -8.68 -14.54
N LEU A 2 -0.80 -8.59 -15.86
CA LEU A 2 -1.85 -8.62 -16.89
C LEU A 2 -2.82 -9.81 -16.80
N PRO A 3 -2.36 -11.06 -16.57
CA PRO A 3 -3.30 -12.19 -16.38
C PRO A 3 -4.26 -12.04 -15.20
N ILE A 4 -3.88 -11.25 -14.19
CA ILE A 4 -4.70 -10.96 -13.01
C ILE A 4 -5.71 -9.86 -13.33
N CYS A 5 -5.31 -8.84 -14.07
CA CYS A 5 -6.19 -7.75 -14.51
C CYS A 5 -7.33 -8.28 -15.39
N LYS A 6 -7.03 -9.17 -16.32
CA LYS A 6 -7.94 -9.81 -17.30
C LYS A 6 -8.42 -8.87 -18.40
N ASP A 7 -8.79 -7.63 -18.06
CA ASP A 7 -9.44 -6.67 -18.95
C ASP A 7 -9.05 -5.22 -18.61
N ASP A 8 -9.52 -4.28 -19.40
CA ASP A 8 -9.23 -2.85 -19.24
C ASP A 8 -9.68 -2.30 -17.88
N ALA A 9 -10.78 -2.81 -17.33
CA ALA A 9 -11.25 -2.37 -16.01
C ALA A 9 -10.30 -2.83 -14.89
N GLY A 10 -9.75 -4.04 -15.01
CA GLY A 10 -8.72 -4.53 -14.09
C GLY A 10 -7.40 -3.77 -14.24
N ILE A 11 -7.02 -3.40 -15.47
CA ILE A 11 -5.85 -2.53 -15.71
C ILE A 11 -6.10 -1.15 -15.10
N ALA A 12 -7.29 -0.56 -15.31
CA ALA A 12 -7.65 0.73 -14.73
C ALA A 12 -7.60 0.73 -13.21
N ALA A 13 -7.97 -0.38 -12.55
CA ALA A 13 -7.86 -0.53 -11.10
C ALA A 13 -6.41 -0.44 -10.62
N VAL A 14 -5.51 -1.19 -11.25
CA VAL A 14 -4.08 -1.19 -10.91
C VAL A 14 -3.45 0.17 -11.23
N MET A 15 -3.70 0.71 -12.42
CA MET A 15 -3.18 2.02 -12.82
C MET A 15 -3.69 3.14 -11.91
N GLY A 16 -4.97 3.11 -11.53
CA GLY A 16 -5.54 4.08 -10.58
C GLY A 16 -4.83 4.05 -9.24
N HIS A 17 -4.53 2.87 -8.73
CA HIS A 17 -3.78 2.68 -7.49
C HIS A 17 -2.33 3.23 -7.60
N GLU A 18 -1.60 2.92 -8.66
CA GLU A 18 -0.23 3.41 -8.87
C GLU A 18 -0.19 4.95 -9.05
N VAL A 19 -1.15 5.50 -9.81
CA VAL A 19 -1.28 6.96 -9.97
C VAL A 19 -1.61 7.62 -8.63
N ALA A 20 -2.43 6.98 -7.80
CA ALA A 20 -2.74 7.49 -6.46
C ALA A 20 -1.48 7.59 -5.58
N HIS A 21 -0.60 6.59 -5.60
CA HIS A 21 0.69 6.65 -4.91
C HIS A 21 1.54 7.85 -5.35
N ALA A 22 1.55 8.15 -6.65
CA ALA A 22 2.28 9.30 -7.18
C ALA A 22 1.63 10.63 -6.76
N LEU A 23 0.30 10.75 -6.85
CA LEU A 23 -0.43 11.96 -6.47
C LEU A 23 -0.32 12.27 -4.97
N ALA A 24 -0.35 11.25 -4.13
CA ALA A 24 -0.18 11.39 -2.68
C ALA A 24 1.29 11.53 -2.23
N ASN A 25 2.24 11.53 -3.18
CA ASN A 25 3.70 11.62 -2.90
C ASN A 25 4.23 10.51 -1.96
N HIS A 26 3.63 9.31 -1.96
CA HIS A 26 4.00 8.22 -1.06
C HIS A 26 5.47 7.81 -1.19
N GLY A 27 6.05 7.90 -2.40
CA GLY A 27 7.48 7.66 -2.62
C GLY A 27 8.37 8.59 -1.81
N GLN A 28 8.10 9.90 -1.82
CA GLN A 28 8.87 10.88 -1.04
C GLN A 28 8.66 10.69 0.47
N GLN A 29 7.44 10.44 0.89
CA GLN A 29 7.12 10.18 2.30
C GLN A 29 7.85 8.93 2.80
N ARG A 30 7.90 7.86 2.00
CA ARG A 30 8.65 6.64 2.33
C ARG A 30 10.15 6.89 2.46
N MET A 31 10.72 7.69 1.56
CA MET A 31 12.14 8.08 1.65
C MET A 31 12.42 8.89 2.91
N SER A 32 11.56 9.86 3.24
CA SER A 32 11.70 10.67 4.45
C SER A 32 11.58 9.83 5.73
N ALA A 33 10.62 8.90 5.77
CA ALA A 33 10.47 7.97 6.89
C ALA A 33 11.68 7.05 7.05
N GLY A 34 12.25 6.56 5.94
CA GLY A 34 13.49 5.79 5.95
C GLY A 34 14.69 6.58 6.47
N LEU A 35 14.80 7.87 6.11
CA LEU A 35 15.84 8.75 6.64
C LEU A 35 15.68 8.96 8.16
N LEU A 36 14.47 9.20 8.63
CA LEU A 36 14.21 9.31 10.08
C LEU A 36 14.56 8.03 10.84
N GLN A 37 14.25 6.87 10.24
CA GLN A 37 14.66 5.57 10.81
C GLN A 37 16.19 5.44 10.89
N GLN A 38 16.92 5.86 9.87
CA GLN A 38 18.40 5.88 9.88
C GLN A 38 18.97 6.82 10.95
N ILE A 39 18.41 8.03 11.08
CA ILE A 39 18.80 9.00 12.12
C ILE A 39 18.57 8.38 13.52
N GLY A 40 17.45 7.75 13.74
CA GLY A 40 17.14 7.05 15.00
C GLY A 40 18.11 5.89 15.29
N ALA A 41 18.52 5.14 14.27
CA ALA A 41 19.54 4.08 14.38
C ALA A 41 20.89 4.66 14.82
N VAL A 42 21.34 5.76 14.18
CA VAL A 42 22.58 6.45 14.58
C VAL A 42 22.47 6.98 16.00
N GLY A 43 21.35 7.60 16.37
CA GLY A 43 21.11 8.06 17.74
C GLY A 43 21.18 6.92 18.77
N THR A 44 20.58 5.76 18.45
CA THR A 44 20.67 4.56 19.28
C THR A 44 22.11 4.08 19.44
N GLN A 45 22.86 4.02 18.32
CA GLN A 45 24.25 3.61 18.32
C GLN A 45 25.13 4.54 19.18
N ILE A 46 24.94 5.85 19.10
CA ILE A 46 25.63 6.85 19.92
C ILE A 46 25.27 6.63 21.41
N ALA A 47 24.01 6.45 21.74
CA ALA A 47 23.54 6.29 23.11
C ALA A 47 24.11 5.05 23.81
N VAL A 48 24.40 3.98 23.06
CA VAL A 48 24.96 2.74 23.61
C VAL A 48 26.44 2.56 23.27
N GLY A 49 27.09 3.53 22.65
CA GLY A 49 28.46 3.40 22.13
C GLY A 49 29.54 3.09 23.18
N ASN A 50 29.27 3.41 24.45
CA ASN A 50 30.16 3.09 25.59
C ASN A 50 29.80 1.77 26.30
N LYS A 51 28.83 1.02 25.82
CA LYS A 51 28.39 -0.25 26.39
C LYS A 51 29.12 -1.43 25.75
N SER A 52 28.96 -2.63 26.32
CA SER A 52 29.49 -3.86 25.73
C SER A 52 28.96 -4.11 24.33
N ALA A 53 29.71 -4.81 23.49
CA ALA A 53 29.28 -5.16 22.13
C ALA A 53 27.95 -5.92 22.11
N GLU A 54 27.71 -6.77 23.11
CA GLU A 54 26.43 -7.49 23.29
C GLU A 54 25.27 -6.53 23.53
N THR A 55 25.45 -5.54 24.44
CA THR A 55 24.44 -4.51 24.70
C THR A 55 24.15 -3.64 23.48
N GLN A 56 25.20 -3.27 22.73
CA GLN A 56 25.03 -2.51 21.48
C GLN A 56 24.21 -3.32 20.45
N ALA A 57 24.54 -4.61 20.25
CA ALA A 57 23.82 -5.48 19.31
C ALA A 57 22.35 -5.63 19.72
N LEU A 58 22.06 -5.86 20.99
CA LEU A 58 20.69 -5.98 21.51
C LEU A 58 19.88 -4.68 21.33
N ALA A 59 20.48 -3.54 21.62
CA ALA A 59 19.83 -2.23 21.45
C ALA A 59 19.49 -1.95 19.98
N MET A 60 20.41 -2.25 19.06
CA MET A 60 20.18 -2.07 17.61
C MET A 60 19.11 -3.02 17.07
N GLN A 61 19.10 -4.27 17.53
CA GLN A 61 18.05 -5.24 17.18
C GLN A 61 16.67 -4.77 17.70
N ALA A 62 16.60 -4.34 18.96
CA ALA A 62 15.36 -3.83 19.56
C ALA A 62 14.86 -2.58 18.83
N TYR A 63 15.75 -1.62 18.49
CA TYR A 63 15.41 -0.45 17.70
C TYR A 63 14.87 -0.83 16.32
N GLY A 64 15.58 -1.72 15.61
CA GLY A 64 15.16 -2.20 14.28
C GLY A 64 13.76 -2.82 14.33
N ALA A 65 13.50 -3.72 15.29
CA ALA A 65 12.20 -4.34 15.46
C ALA A 65 11.11 -3.30 15.82
N ALA A 66 11.37 -2.42 16.79
CA ALA A 66 10.42 -1.41 17.22
C ALA A 66 10.09 -0.40 16.11
N SER A 67 11.10 0.11 15.40
CA SER A 67 10.90 1.05 14.30
C SER A 67 10.15 0.42 13.12
N GLN A 68 10.41 -0.85 12.82
CA GLN A 68 9.71 -1.58 11.77
C GLN A 68 8.24 -1.83 12.14
N VAL A 69 7.98 -2.39 13.30
CA VAL A 69 6.62 -2.81 13.70
C VAL A 69 5.78 -1.61 14.15
N GLY A 70 6.35 -0.68 14.91
CA GLY A 70 5.63 0.48 15.45
C GLY A 70 5.60 1.70 14.52
N GLY A 71 6.45 1.73 13.49
CA GLY A 71 6.57 2.85 12.56
C GLY A 71 6.30 2.47 11.11
N MET A 72 7.23 1.77 10.48
CA MET A 72 7.22 1.57 9.03
C MET A 72 6.03 0.74 8.53
N LEU A 73 5.62 -0.31 9.24
CA LEU A 73 4.48 -1.12 8.81
C LEU A 73 3.14 -0.39 8.89
N PRO A 74 2.77 0.29 10.00
CA PRO A 74 1.55 1.10 10.06
C PRO A 74 1.55 2.22 9.00
N PHE A 75 2.69 2.89 8.80
CA PHE A 75 2.85 3.93 7.79
C PHE A 75 2.62 3.39 6.37
N SER A 76 3.20 2.24 6.03
CA SER A 76 2.97 1.59 4.73
C SER A 76 1.51 1.21 4.53
N ARG A 77 0.83 0.67 5.56
CA ARG A 77 -0.60 0.34 5.46
C ARG A 77 -1.48 1.58 5.24
N ALA A 78 -1.17 2.69 5.90
CA ALA A 78 -1.89 3.94 5.70
C ALA A 78 -1.77 4.43 4.24
N HIS A 79 -0.58 4.34 3.64
CA HIS A 79 -0.37 4.67 2.24
C HIS A 79 -1.16 3.77 1.27
N GLU A 80 -1.22 2.46 1.56
CA GLU A 80 -2.02 1.54 0.75
C GLU A 80 -3.52 1.88 0.81
N SER A 81 -4.06 2.13 2.01
CA SER A 81 -5.48 2.49 2.17
C SER A 81 -5.81 3.83 1.50
N GLU A 82 -4.91 4.81 1.55
CA GLU A 82 -5.06 6.09 0.85
C GLU A 82 -5.01 5.91 -0.67
N ALA A 83 -4.06 5.12 -1.17
CA ALA A 83 -3.94 4.81 -2.60
C ALA A 83 -5.16 4.04 -3.12
N ASP A 84 -5.72 3.13 -2.33
CA ASP A 84 -6.96 2.43 -2.67
C ASP A 84 -8.15 3.38 -2.79
N MET A 85 -8.33 4.30 -1.84
CA MET A 85 -9.43 5.27 -1.86
C MET A 85 -9.33 6.21 -3.08
N ILE A 86 -8.15 6.78 -3.31
CA ILE A 86 -7.91 7.69 -4.44
C ILE A 86 -8.02 6.91 -5.75
N GLY A 87 -7.40 5.74 -5.84
CA GLY A 87 -7.39 4.89 -7.04
C GLY A 87 -8.77 4.43 -7.46
N LEU A 88 -9.62 4.00 -6.51
CA LEU A 88 -11.03 3.68 -6.77
C LEU A 88 -11.78 4.88 -7.37
N THR A 89 -11.56 6.06 -6.82
CA THR A 89 -12.20 7.29 -7.31
C THR A 89 -11.73 7.63 -8.72
N LEU A 90 -10.42 7.52 -8.99
CA LEU A 90 -9.84 7.80 -10.31
C LEU A 90 -10.39 6.85 -11.38
N MET A 91 -10.40 5.53 -11.11
CA MET A 91 -10.94 4.58 -12.07
C MET A 91 -12.43 4.79 -12.32
N ALA A 92 -13.21 5.15 -11.29
CA ALA A 92 -14.62 5.44 -11.42
C ALA A 92 -14.87 6.69 -12.28
N ILE A 93 -14.11 7.78 -12.06
CA ILE A 93 -14.17 8.99 -12.89
C ILE A 93 -13.77 8.69 -14.33
N ALA A 94 -12.84 7.76 -14.57
CA ALA A 94 -12.46 7.31 -15.89
C ALA A 94 -13.52 6.40 -16.58
N GLY A 95 -14.64 6.13 -15.92
CA GLY A 95 -15.78 5.37 -16.47
C GLY A 95 -15.71 3.86 -16.26
N TYR A 96 -14.80 3.37 -15.44
CA TYR A 96 -14.71 1.95 -15.09
C TYR A 96 -15.43 1.67 -13.77
N ASP A 97 -16.27 0.61 -13.72
CA ASP A 97 -16.95 0.27 -12.47
C ASP A 97 -15.94 -0.13 -11.40
N PRO A 98 -15.87 0.60 -10.25
CA PRO A 98 -14.89 0.37 -9.20
C PRO A 98 -14.99 -1.01 -8.53
N ILE A 99 -16.09 -1.77 -8.73
CA ILE A 99 -16.18 -3.17 -8.29
C ILE A 99 -15.07 -4.05 -8.90
N ASN A 100 -14.53 -3.68 -10.06
CA ASN A 100 -13.47 -4.44 -10.70
C ASN A 100 -12.14 -4.35 -9.95
N ALA A 101 -11.90 -3.29 -9.17
CA ALA A 101 -10.75 -3.23 -8.27
C ALA A 101 -10.85 -4.32 -7.19
N VAL A 102 -12.01 -4.49 -6.55
CA VAL A 102 -12.24 -5.56 -5.57
C VAL A 102 -11.92 -6.92 -6.19
N LYS A 103 -12.44 -7.19 -7.40
CA LYS A 103 -12.17 -8.45 -8.12
C LYS A 103 -10.69 -8.67 -8.45
N VAL A 104 -9.92 -7.61 -8.74
CA VAL A 104 -8.47 -7.71 -8.94
C VAL A 104 -7.79 -8.13 -7.66
N TRP A 105 -8.10 -7.49 -6.52
CA TRP A 105 -7.52 -7.82 -5.22
C TRP A 105 -7.91 -9.22 -4.73
N GLU A 106 -9.14 -9.67 -4.99
CA GLU A 106 -9.57 -11.06 -4.72
C GLU A 106 -8.73 -12.06 -5.51
N ARG A 107 -8.52 -11.82 -6.82
CA ARG A 107 -7.68 -12.68 -7.66
C ARG A 107 -6.22 -12.70 -7.21
N MET A 108 -5.67 -11.55 -6.82
CA MET A 108 -4.32 -11.46 -6.26
C MET A 108 -4.20 -12.24 -4.95
N SER A 109 -5.18 -12.09 -4.06
CA SER A 109 -5.22 -12.80 -2.78
C SER A 109 -5.28 -14.33 -2.99
N ALA A 110 -6.09 -14.80 -3.93
CA ALA A 110 -6.18 -16.22 -4.26
C ALA A 110 -4.85 -16.81 -4.79
N GLN A 111 -4.03 -16.01 -5.44
CA GLN A 111 -2.72 -16.44 -5.94
C GLN A 111 -1.59 -16.36 -4.89
N SER A 112 -1.82 -15.65 -3.77
CA SER A 112 -0.81 -15.48 -2.70
C SER A 112 -0.43 -16.79 -1.99
N GLY A 113 -1.25 -17.83 -2.09
CA GLY A 113 -0.96 -19.17 -1.55
C GLY A 113 -0.10 -20.07 -2.45
N GLY A 114 0.28 -19.62 -3.67
CA GLY A 114 1.07 -20.38 -4.63
C GLY A 114 2.58 -20.11 -4.52
N GLN A 115 3.42 -20.97 -5.18
CA GLN A 115 4.88 -20.85 -5.15
C GLN A 115 5.43 -19.62 -5.89
N ALA A 116 4.65 -18.97 -6.76
CA ALA A 116 5.05 -17.79 -7.52
C ALA A 116 4.08 -16.63 -7.24
N GLN A 117 4.38 -15.86 -6.21
CA GLN A 117 3.61 -14.62 -5.95
C GLN A 117 3.93 -13.57 -7.03
N PRO A 118 2.91 -12.88 -7.59
CA PRO A 118 3.16 -11.74 -8.44
C PRO A 118 3.99 -10.67 -7.71
N GLU A 119 4.97 -10.08 -8.40
CA GLU A 119 5.88 -9.07 -7.82
C GLU A 119 5.12 -7.93 -7.13
N ILE A 120 3.99 -7.51 -7.68
CA ILE A 120 3.14 -6.48 -7.09
C ILE A 120 2.68 -6.81 -5.67
N LEU A 121 2.50 -8.08 -5.31
CA LEU A 121 2.11 -8.49 -3.95
C LEU A 121 3.24 -8.33 -2.93
N SER A 122 4.49 -8.24 -3.36
CA SER A 122 5.63 -7.99 -2.47
C SER A 122 5.67 -6.53 -2.00
N THR A 123 5.21 -5.61 -2.85
CA THR A 123 5.14 -4.17 -2.57
C THR A 123 3.77 -3.72 -2.09
N HIS A 124 2.69 -4.38 -2.54
CA HIS A 124 1.29 -4.07 -2.24
C HIS A 124 0.56 -5.32 -1.71
N PRO A 125 0.72 -5.67 -0.42
CA PRO A 125 0.12 -6.87 0.14
C PRO A 125 -1.40 -6.86 0.03
N SER A 126 -1.97 -7.97 -0.47
CA SER A 126 -3.42 -8.19 -0.47
C SER A 126 -3.81 -9.07 0.71
N ASN A 127 -4.82 -8.65 1.44
CA ASN A 127 -5.44 -9.43 2.52
C ASN A 127 -6.95 -9.17 2.57
N GLN A 128 -7.68 -9.97 3.35
CA GLN A 128 -9.13 -9.84 3.45
C GLN A 128 -9.58 -8.48 4.00
N THR A 129 -8.80 -7.89 4.92
CA THR A 129 -9.10 -6.55 5.47
C THR A 129 -9.12 -5.51 4.36
N ARG A 130 -8.12 -5.51 3.49
CA ARG A 130 -8.03 -4.58 2.35
C ARG A 130 -9.19 -4.77 1.36
N ILE A 131 -9.56 -6.02 1.05
CA ILE A 131 -10.72 -6.33 0.20
C ILE A 131 -12.00 -5.77 0.81
N ASN A 132 -12.19 -5.91 2.12
CA ASN A 132 -13.35 -5.38 2.82
C ASN A 132 -13.36 -3.84 2.82
N GLU A 133 -12.22 -3.19 3.04
CA GLU A 133 -12.07 -1.72 2.97
C GLU A 133 -12.41 -1.19 1.57
N LEU A 134 -11.84 -1.79 0.52
CA LEU A 134 -12.17 -1.46 -0.87
C LEU A 134 -13.67 -1.58 -1.15
N THR A 135 -14.29 -2.67 -0.68
CA THR A 135 -15.73 -2.89 -0.85
C THR A 135 -16.56 -1.80 -0.16
N ALA A 136 -16.16 -1.39 1.03
CA ALA A 136 -16.83 -0.31 1.77
C ALA A 136 -16.70 1.06 1.09
N LEU A 137 -15.64 1.30 0.30
CA LEU A 137 -15.40 2.53 -0.42
C LEU A 137 -16.18 2.64 -1.76
N LEU A 138 -16.73 1.55 -2.29
CA LEU A 138 -17.43 1.53 -3.57
C LEU A 138 -18.55 2.59 -3.69
N PRO A 139 -19.44 2.77 -2.70
CA PRO A 139 -20.49 3.78 -2.80
C PRO A 139 -19.95 5.20 -2.90
N GLN A 140 -18.87 5.49 -2.17
CA GLN A 140 -18.20 6.80 -2.21
C GLN A 140 -17.57 7.06 -3.58
N ALA A 141 -16.81 6.10 -4.12
CA ALA A 141 -16.17 6.24 -5.43
C ALA A 141 -17.22 6.44 -6.55
N LYS A 142 -18.35 5.71 -6.50
CA LYS A 142 -19.46 5.89 -7.44
C LYS A 142 -20.14 7.24 -7.30
N ALA A 143 -20.32 7.74 -6.08
CA ALA A 143 -20.91 9.06 -5.82
C ALA A 143 -20.00 10.19 -6.33
N GLU A 144 -18.68 10.06 -6.17
CA GLU A 144 -17.73 11.03 -6.73
C GLU A 144 -17.77 11.04 -8.27
N ALA A 145 -17.76 9.87 -8.90
CA ALA A 145 -17.85 9.74 -10.36
C ALA A 145 -19.16 10.33 -10.93
N ALA A 146 -20.28 10.17 -10.21
CA ALA A 146 -21.58 10.71 -10.61
C ALA A 146 -21.57 12.24 -10.74
N LYS A 147 -20.72 12.96 -9.98
CA LYS A 147 -20.56 14.41 -10.09
C LYS A 147 -19.99 14.84 -11.45
N PHE A 148 -19.35 13.93 -12.17
CA PHE A 148 -18.79 14.14 -13.51
C PHE A 148 -19.68 13.58 -14.62
N GLY A 149 -20.89 13.13 -14.31
CA GLY A 149 -21.84 12.59 -15.28
C GLY A 149 -21.39 11.25 -15.91
N VAL A 150 -20.57 10.48 -15.19
CA VAL A 150 -19.98 9.23 -15.69
C VAL A 150 -21.01 8.11 -15.69
N THR A 151 -21.02 7.33 -16.79
CA THR A 151 -21.67 6.01 -16.91
C THR A 151 -20.59 4.94 -16.96
N PHE A 152 -20.73 3.88 -16.18
CA PHE A 152 -19.71 2.81 -16.13
C PHE A 152 -19.79 1.89 -17.34
N LYS A 153 -18.60 1.50 -17.81
CA LYS A 153 -18.38 0.51 -18.87
C LYS A 153 -18.28 -0.87 -18.29
#